data_5691ba2c84061da1fd41803ddd45076f
#
_entry.id   5691ba2c84061da1fd41803ddd45076f
#
_cell.length_a   1.000
_cell.length_b   1.000
_cell.length_c   1.000
_cell.angle_alpha   90.00
_cell.angle_beta   90.00
_cell.angle_gamma   90.00
#
_symmetry.space_group_name_H-M   'P 1'
#
loop_
_entity.id
_entity.type
_entity.pdbx_description
1 polymer ?
#
loop_
_entity_poly.entity_id
_entity_poly.type
_entity_poly.pdbx_seq_one_letter_code
_entity_poly.pdbx_strand_id
1 'polypeptide(L)'
;TGVQTCALPIFTFIAALSGKSLSKGLISGLLGIFLATIGLEPETGIQRMTFGFLKLFDGLSLVAIAIGMVAIAEMIVQLEDVLRDGQKDLTAETEDKEANAIKGEDWRKMTRPIIGGTLIGTFIGLLPGLGASIASFASYGLAQRMSRTPELFGKGNIEGVAAAEAADNAVIPSSLVPLIALGIPGSAIAAILAAGFTIHGIIPGPLRS
;
A
#
# COMPACT_ATOMS: atom_id res chain seq x y z
N THR A 1 25.22 11.74 4.16
CA THR A 1 25.03 11.29 2.77
C THR A 1 24.02 10.14 2.66
N GLY A 2 23.94 9.21 3.62
CA GLY A 2 22.98 8.08 3.59
C GLY A 2 21.50 8.53 3.66
N VAL A 3 21.18 9.54 4.44
CA VAL A 3 19.81 10.07 4.59
C VAL A 3 19.28 10.68 3.28
N GLN A 4 20.13 11.35 2.51
CA GLN A 4 19.74 11.93 1.21
C GLN A 4 19.42 10.85 0.17
N THR A 5 20.10 9.73 0.21
CA THR A 5 19.89 8.63 -0.73
C THR A 5 18.55 7.92 -0.51
N CYS A 6 18.05 7.89 0.74
CA CYS A 6 16.74 7.31 1.08
C CYS A 6 15.59 8.30 0.88
N ALA A 7 15.81 9.59 1.11
CA ALA A 7 14.76 10.61 1.00
C ALA A 7 14.33 10.86 -0.47
N LEU A 8 15.28 10.88 -1.40
CA LEU A 8 15.01 11.17 -2.81
C LEU A 8 14.01 10.20 -3.45
N PRO A 9 14.14 8.87 -3.31
CA PRO A 9 13.15 7.91 -3.82
C PRO A 9 11.76 8.11 -3.23
N ILE A 10 11.66 8.45 -1.94
CA ILE A 10 10.37 8.68 -1.27
C ILE A 10 9.68 9.91 -1.88
N PHE A 11 10.40 11.03 -2.04
CA PHE A 11 9.82 12.23 -2.64
C PHE A 11 9.46 12.05 -4.11
N THR A 12 10.26 11.32 -4.88
CA THR A 12 9.93 11.01 -6.27
C THR A 12 8.69 10.10 -6.36
N PHE A 13 8.53 9.18 -5.43
CA PHE A 13 7.37 8.32 -5.34
C PHE A 13 6.11 9.10 -4.97
N ILE A 14 6.18 9.98 -3.95
CA ILE A 14 5.10 10.90 -3.59
C ILE A 14 4.71 11.78 -4.78
N ALA A 15 5.69 12.33 -5.49
CA ALA A 15 5.45 13.15 -6.68
C ALA A 15 4.75 12.36 -7.80
N ALA A 16 5.16 11.10 -8.00
CA ALA A 16 4.55 10.22 -9.01
C ALA A 16 3.08 9.87 -8.69
N LEU A 17 2.74 9.73 -7.41
CA LEU A 17 1.38 9.44 -6.95
C LEU A 17 0.49 10.68 -6.82
N SER A 18 1.05 11.89 -6.87
CA SER A 18 0.32 13.16 -6.61
C SER A 18 -0.75 13.51 -7.65
N GLY A 19 -0.93 12.71 -8.70
CA GLY A 19 -1.94 12.95 -9.72
C GLY A 19 -1.82 14.33 -10.38
N LYS A 20 -2.92 15.08 -10.41
CA LYS A 20 -3.00 16.40 -11.10
C LYS A 20 -2.36 17.55 -10.33
N SER A 21 -2.03 17.41 -9.04
CA SER A 21 -1.53 18.50 -8.19
C SER A 21 -0.37 18.05 -7.32
N LEU A 22 0.83 18.37 -7.79
CA LEU A 22 2.09 18.09 -7.07
C LEU A 22 2.12 18.74 -5.67
N SER A 23 1.63 19.96 -5.54
CA SER A 23 1.60 20.69 -4.25
C SER A 23 0.74 19.95 -3.21
N LYS A 24 -0.44 19.48 -3.59
CA LYS A 24 -1.29 18.69 -2.67
C LYS A 24 -0.64 17.38 -2.26
N GLY A 25 0.02 16.69 -3.20
CA GLY A 25 0.75 15.47 -2.92
C GLY A 25 1.93 15.68 -1.97
N LEU A 26 2.70 16.76 -2.17
CA LEU A 26 3.81 17.08 -1.28
C LEU A 26 3.33 17.44 0.14
N ILE A 27 2.27 18.24 0.27
CA ILE A 27 1.67 18.58 1.57
C ILE A 27 1.19 17.33 2.28
N SER A 28 0.49 16.45 1.57
CA SER A 28 0.01 15.16 2.11
C SER A 28 1.17 14.27 2.54
N GLY A 29 2.23 14.18 1.74
CA GLY A 29 3.43 13.42 2.09
C GLY A 29 4.16 13.97 3.31
N LEU A 30 4.32 15.29 3.41
CA LEU A 30 4.91 15.94 4.58
C LEU A 30 4.07 15.71 5.84
N LEU A 31 2.74 15.77 5.72
CA LEU A 31 1.83 15.45 6.82
C LEU A 31 2.00 13.98 7.26
N GLY A 32 2.11 13.05 6.32
CA GLY A 32 2.38 11.63 6.61
C GLY A 32 3.70 11.43 7.35
N ILE A 33 4.77 12.08 6.89
CA ILE A 33 6.09 12.05 7.57
C ILE A 33 5.97 12.62 8.98
N PHE A 34 5.28 13.73 9.15
CA PHE A 34 5.07 14.36 10.45
C PHE A 34 4.34 13.41 11.42
N LEU A 35 3.24 12.78 10.97
CA LEU A 35 2.50 11.80 11.77
C LEU A 35 3.35 10.57 12.11
N ALA A 36 4.23 10.14 11.22
CA ALA A 36 5.15 9.02 11.47
C ALA A 36 6.23 9.32 12.52
N THR A 37 6.46 10.60 12.87
CA THR A 37 7.42 10.96 13.95
C THR A 37 6.84 10.80 15.35
N ILE A 38 5.54 10.56 15.51
CA ILE A 38 4.88 10.39 16.81
C ILE A 38 5.19 9.00 17.34
N GLY A 39 5.73 8.91 18.55
CA GLY A 39 6.04 7.63 19.21
C GLY A 39 7.37 7.64 19.94
N LEU A 40 7.86 6.44 20.27
CA LEU A 40 9.21 6.24 20.81
C LEU A 40 10.20 6.09 19.65
N GLU A 41 11.33 6.77 19.74
CA GLU A 41 12.43 6.53 18.84
C GLU A 41 13.06 5.16 19.12
N PRO A 42 13.14 4.26 18.11
CA PRO A 42 13.58 2.87 18.34
C PRO A 42 15.01 2.75 18.86
N GLU A 43 15.91 3.71 18.51
CA GLU A 43 17.32 3.65 18.87
C GLU A 43 17.62 4.26 20.25
N THR A 44 16.94 5.35 20.59
CA THR A 44 17.24 6.13 21.81
C THR A 44 16.18 5.98 22.89
N GLY A 45 14.99 5.45 22.58
CA GLY A 45 13.85 5.39 23.49
C GLY A 45 13.26 6.76 23.87
N ILE A 46 13.69 7.84 23.18
CA ILE A 46 13.19 9.19 23.44
C ILE A 46 11.76 9.33 22.93
N GLN A 47 10.89 9.86 23.77
CA GLN A 47 9.49 10.13 23.44
C GLN A 47 9.39 11.34 22.51
N ARG A 48 8.71 11.18 21.37
CA ARG A 48 8.43 12.25 20.42
C ARG A 48 6.92 12.46 20.33
N MET A 49 6.45 13.65 20.70
CA MET A 49 5.05 14.10 20.58
C MET A 49 4.02 13.12 21.16
N THR A 50 4.36 12.39 22.21
CA THR A 50 3.46 11.43 22.86
C THR A 50 2.54 12.09 23.87
N PHE A 51 2.81 13.37 24.24
CA PHE A 51 2.03 14.16 25.22
C PHE A 51 1.72 13.42 26.53
N GLY A 52 2.56 12.44 26.88
CA GLY A 52 2.37 11.60 28.08
C GLY A 52 1.33 10.47 27.94
N PHE A 53 0.75 10.27 26.77
CA PHE A 53 -0.18 9.17 26.53
C PHE A 53 0.58 7.89 26.19
N LEU A 54 0.48 6.88 27.07
CA LEU A 54 1.11 5.55 26.87
C LEU A 54 0.73 4.90 25.54
N LYS A 55 -0.50 5.11 25.05
CA LYS A 55 -0.99 4.57 23.78
C LYS A 55 -0.27 5.12 22.56
N LEU A 56 0.37 6.29 22.67
CA LEU A 56 1.14 6.91 21.60
C LEU A 56 2.62 6.48 21.58
N PHE A 57 3.06 5.67 22.54
CA PHE A 57 4.45 5.19 22.60
C PHE A 57 4.77 4.27 21.42
N ASP A 58 3.83 3.43 21.00
CA ASP A 58 3.96 2.57 19.84
C ASP A 58 3.75 3.31 18.50
N GLY A 59 3.59 4.64 18.56
CA GLY A 59 3.27 5.47 17.41
C GLY A 59 1.80 5.38 17.00
N LEU A 60 1.49 5.99 15.85
CA LEU A 60 0.16 5.94 15.26
C LEU A 60 0.03 4.70 14.38
N SER A 61 -0.98 3.88 14.64
CA SER A 61 -1.27 2.73 13.77
C SER A 61 -1.60 3.19 12.34
N LEU A 62 -0.84 2.70 11.37
CA LEU A 62 -1.07 2.98 9.94
C LEU A 62 -2.51 2.61 9.53
N VAL A 63 -3.02 1.49 10.05
CA VAL A 63 -4.39 1.03 9.76
C VAL A 63 -5.42 2.03 10.31
N ALA A 64 -5.22 2.52 11.52
CA ALA A 64 -6.13 3.50 12.13
C ALA A 64 -6.11 4.83 11.37
N ILE A 65 -4.93 5.29 10.92
CA ILE A 65 -4.81 6.50 10.08
C ILE A 65 -5.51 6.29 8.74
N ALA A 66 -5.27 5.16 8.07
CA ALA A 66 -5.87 4.87 6.77
C ALA A 66 -7.40 4.81 6.86
N ILE A 67 -7.95 4.11 7.85
CA ILE A 67 -9.40 4.07 8.07
C ILE A 67 -9.93 5.48 8.39
N GLY A 68 -9.26 6.22 9.29
CA GLY A 68 -9.67 7.57 9.67
C GLY A 68 -9.66 8.54 8.49
N MET A 69 -8.62 8.55 7.69
CA MET A 69 -8.49 9.49 6.58
C MET A 69 -9.35 9.13 5.37
N VAL A 70 -9.47 7.84 5.05
CA VAL A 70 -10.22 7.40 3.86
C VAL A 70 -11.69 7.20 4.19
N ALA A 71 -12.02 6.36 5.17
CA ALA A 71 -13.41 6.01 5.46
C ALA A 71 -14.19 7.21 6.05
N ILE A 72 -13.61 7.95 7.00
CA ILE A 72 -14.29 9.10 7.59
C ILE A 72 -14.41 10.24 6.57
N ALA A 73 -13.39 10.48 5.74
CA ALA A 73 -13.48 11.49 4.68
C ALA A 73 -14.60 11.15 3.69
N GLU A 74 -14.70 9.89 3.27
CA GLU A 74 -15.76 9.43 2.39
C GLU A 74 -17.15 9.56 3.03
N MET A 75 -17.28 9.20 4.31
CA MET A 75 -18.53 9.38 5.05
C MET A 75 -18.95 10.85 5.16
N ILE A 76 -18.01 11.77 5.34
CA ILE A 76 -18.30 13.21 5.40
C ILE A 76 -18.79 13.71 4.03
N VAL A 77 -18.13 13.30 2.94
CA VAL A 77 -18.54 13.65 1.57
C VAL A 77 -19.93 13.12 1.27
N GLN A 78 -20.21 11.85 1.57
CA GLN A 78 -21.53 11.25 1.39
C GLN A 78 -22.61 11.95 2.24
N LEU A 79 -22.27 12.34 3.46
CA LEU A 79 -23.19 13.10 4.32
C LEU A 79 -23.48 14.48 3.74
N GLU A 80 -22.46 15.17 3.20
CA GLU A 80 -22.64 16.45 2.52
C GLU A 80 -23.56 16.30 1.30
N ASP A 81 -23.36 15.27 0.49
CA ASP A 81 -24.18 14.99 -0.69
C ASP A 81 -25.66 14.71 -0.31
N VAL A 82 -25.89 13.94 0.76
CA VAL A 82 -27.24 13.66 1.27
C VAL A 82 -27.92 14.93 1.82
N LEU A 83 -27.17 15.78 2.52
CA LEU A 83 -27.69 17.01 3.08
C LEU A 83 -27.97 18.07 2.01
N ARG A 84 -27.23 18.05 0.90
CA ARG A 84 -27.30 19.04 -0.17
C ARG A 84 -28.34 18.71 -1.23
N ASP A 85 -28.46 17.45 -1.65
CA ASP A 85 -29.33 17.00 -2.73
C ASP A 85 -30.63 16.32 -2.27
N GLY A 86 -30.88 16.20 -0.98
CA GLY A 86 -32.04 15.46 -0.46
C GLY A 86 -32.02 14.02 -1.00
N GLN A 87 -31.96 13.09 -0.10
CA GLN A 87 -32.08 11.64 -0.28
C GLN A 87 -32.04 11.13 -1.75
N LYS A 88 -30.90 11.26 -2.41
CA LYS A 88 -30.58 10.39 -3.54
C LYS A 88 -30.48 9.00 -2.93
N ASP A 89 -31.30 8.09 -3.42
CA ASP A 89 -31.36 6.71 -2.97
C ASP A 89 -29.95 6.16 -2.71
N LEU A 90 -29.58 6.06 -1.44
CA LEU A 90 -28.44 5.28 -0.98
C LEU A 90 -28.78 3.77 -1.07
N THR A 91 -29.69 3.40 -1.96
CA THR A 91 -29.83 2.02 -2.35
C THR A 91 -28.49 1.66 -2.97
N ALA A 92 -27.70 0.91 -2.20
CA ALA A 92 -26.65 0.09 -2.75
C ALA A 92 -27.20 -0.43 -4.08
N GLU A 93 -26.58 -0.02 -5.19
CA GLU A 93 -26.94 -0.56 -6.51
C GLU A 93 -27.10 -2.05 -6.29
N THR A 94 -28.33 -2.52 -6.45
CA THR A 94 -28.65 -3.94 -6.33
C THR A 94 -27.59 -4.62 -7.14
N GLU A 95 -26.79 -5.48 -6.48
CA GLU A 95 -25.71 -6.21 -7.13
C GLU A 95 -26.31 -6.92 -8.35
N ASP A 96 -26.24 -6.25 -9.48
CA ASP A 96 -26.62 -6.84 -10.73
C ASP A 96 -25.53 -7.88 -11.01
N LYS A 97 -25.83 -9.13 -10.67
CA LYS A 97 -24.86 -10.25 -10.80
C LYS A 97 -24.27 -10.34 -12.21
N GLU A 98 -25.02 -9.84 -13.21
CA GLU A 98 -24.55 -9.75 -14.59
C GLU A 98 -23.56 -8.59 -14.80
N ALA A 99 -23.73 -7.48 -14.10
CA ALA A 99 -22.80 -6.33 -14.17
C ALA A 99 -21.46 -6.63 -13.50
N ASN A 100 -21.45 -7.50 -12.47
CA ASN A 100 -20.24 -7.91 -11.74
C ASN A 100 -19.54 -9.14 -12.34
N ALA A 101 -20.11 -9.74 -13.41
CA ALA A 101 -19.50 -10.89 -14.07
C ALA A 101 -18.31 -10.45 -14.94
N ILE A 102 -17.13 -10.99 -14.67
CA ILE A 102 -15.95 -10.78 -15.51
C ILE A 102 -16.19 -11.45 -16.87
N LYS A 103 -16.22 -10.64 -17.93
CA LYS A 103 -16.39 -11.11 -19.31
C LYS A 103 -15.05 -11.51 -19.93
N GLY A 104 -15.06 -12.34 -20.96
CA GLY A 104 -13.83 -12.77 -21.64
C GLY A 104 -12.95 -11.62 -22.17
N GLU A 105 -13.58 -10.50 -22.55
CA GLU A 105 -12.86 -9.29 -22.97
C GLU A 105 -12.09 -8.62 -21.81
N ASP A 106 -12.62 -8.70 -20.60
CA ASP A 106 -11.99 -8.13 -19.41
C ASP A 106 -10.72 -8.88 -19.06
N TRP A 107 -10.72 -10.21 -19.19
CA TRP A 107 -9.52 -11.03 -19.04
C TRP A 107 -8.38 -10.55 -19.95
N ARG A 108 -8.70 -10.26 -21.19
CA ARG A 108 -7.70 -9.78 -22.16
C ARG A 108 -7.14 -8.41 -21.79
N LYS A 109 -7.98 -7.52 -21.22
CA LYS A 109 -7.55 -6.21 -20.74
C LYS A 109 -6.68 -6.32 -19.49
N MET A 110 -7.02 -7.25 -18.58
CA MET A 110 -6.33 -7.47 -17.30
C MET A 110 -4.97 -8.17 -17.45
N THR A 111 -4.76 -8.97 -18.48
CA THR A 111 -3.55 -9.82 -18.62
C THR A 111 -2.26 -9.03 -18.55
N ARG A 112 -2.16 -7.91 -19.28
CA ARG A 112 -0.97 -7.04 -19.26
C ARG A 112 -0.74 -6.39 -17.90
N PRO A 113 -1.74 -5.74 -17.27
CA PRO A 113 -1.66 -5.23 -15.91
C PRO A 113 -1.25 -6.29 -14.89
N ILE A 114 -1.80 -7.49 -14.95
CA ILE A 114 -1.46 -8.60 -14.06
C ILE A 114 0.01 -8.99 -14.19
N ILE A 115 0.49 -9.20 -15.41
CA ILE A 115 1.90 -9.56 -15.65
C ILE A 115 2.82 -8.44 -15.14
N GLY A 116 2.53 -7.19 -15.49
CA GLY A 116 3.30 -6.03 -15.03
C GLY A 116 3.30 -5.90 -13.51
N GLY A 117 2.14 -6.05 -12.89
CA GLY A 117 1.97 -6.04 -11.43
C GLY A 117 2.75 -7.15 -10.75
N THR A 118 2.64 -8.37 -11.26
CA THR A 118 3.39 -9.52 -10.73
C THR A 118 4.89 -9.29 -10.79
N LEU A 119 5.42 -8.78 -11.89
CA LEU A 119 6.86 -8.49 -12.03
C LEU A 119 7.30 -7.42 -11.03
N ILE A 120 6.54 -6.32 -10.91
CA ILE A 120 6.84 -5.24 -9.95
C ILE A 120 6.78 -5.78 -8.53
N GLY A 121 5.71 -6.49 -8.17
CA GLY A 121 5.53 -7.08 -6.85
C GLY A 121 6.65 -8.05 -6.49
N THR A 122 7.03 -8.92 -7.43
CA THR A 122 8.15 -9.85 -7.24
C THR A 122 9.45 -9.09 -6.97
N PHE A 123 9.76 -8.09 -7.78
CA PHE A 123 10.99 -7.31 -7.62
C PHE A 123 11.01 -6.53 -6.28
N ILE A 124 9.90 -5.88 -5.93
CA ILE A 124 9.79 -5.12 -4.68
C ILE A 124 9.82 -6.05 -3.47
N GLY A 125 9.19 -7.23 -3.55
CA GLY A 125 9.21 -8.22 -2.48
C GLY A 125 10.59 -8.78 -2.15
N LEU A 126 11.50 -8.83 -3.13
CA LEU A 126 12.89 -9.21 -2.90
C LEU A 126 13.68 -8.16 -2.09
N LEU A 127 13.20 -6.92 -2.05
CA LEU A 127 13.85 -5.82 -1.35
C LEU A 127 13.25 -5.68 0.06
N PRO A 128 14.01 -5.97 1.12
CA PRO A 128 13.51 -5.87 2.48
C PRO A 128 13.03 -4.44 2.82
N GLY A 129 11.86 -4.35 3.47
CA GLY A 129 11.35 -3.09 4.03
C GLY A 129 10.47 -2.24 3.12
N LEU A 130 10.34 -2.55 1.82
CA LEU A 130 9.48 -1.75 0.93
C LEU A 130 7.99 -2.05 1.10
N GLY A 131 7.65 -3.32 1.35
CA GLY A 131 6.27 -3.73 1.62
C GLY A 131 5.33 -3.75 0.41
N ALA A 132 4.17 -4.37 0.60
CA ALA A 132 3.18 -4.61 -0.44
C ALA A 132 2.51 -3.32 -0.93
N SER A 133 2.30 -2.34 -0.04
CA SER A 133 1.67 -1.06 -0.41
C SER A 133 2.43 -0.32 -1.50
N ILE A 134 3.78 -0.28 -1.41
CA ILE A 134 4.60 0.37 -2.44
C ILE A 134 4.45 -0.36 -3.78
N ALA A 135 4.43 -1.68 -3.77
CA ALA A 135 4.27 -2.49 -4.97
C ALA A 135 2.92 -2.24 -5.65
N SER A 136 1.83 -2.22 -4.87
CA SER A 136 0.48 -1.98 -5.37
C SER A 136 0.37 -0.60 -6.02
N PHE A 137 0.86 0.45 -5.36
CA PHE A 137 0.82 1.81 -5.92
C PHE A 137 1.72 1.95 -7.16
N ALA A 138 2.92 1.39 -7.14
CA ALA A 138 3.82 1.43 -8.28
C ALA A 138 3.22 0.72 -9.49
N SER A 139 2.62 -0.46 -9.26
CA SER A 139 1.95 -1.25 -10.29
C SER A 139 0.73 -0.53 -10.87
N TYR A 140 -0.11 0.05 -9.99
CA TYR A 140 -1.24 0.87 -10.41
C TYR A 140 -0.80 2.04 -11.28
N GLY A 141 0.23 2.78 -10.85
CA GLY A 141 0.76 3.92 -11.60
C GLY A 141 1.36 3.52 -12.95
N LEU A 142 2.03 2.36 -13.03
CA LEU A 142 2.53 1.82 -14.29
C LEU A 142 1.38 1.43 -15.22
N ALA A 143 0.39 0.70 -14.70
CA ALA A 143 -0.78 0.29 -15.46
C ALA A 143 -1.54 1.50 -16.03
N GLN A 144 -1.71 2.56 -15.21
CA GLN A 144 -2.33 3.81 -15.65
C GLN A 144 -1.58 4.44 -16.83
N ARG A 145 -0.23 4.49 -16.77
CA ARG A 145 0.60 5.06 -17.85
C ARG A 145 0.58 4.23 -19.13
N MET A 146 0.42 2.92 -19.00
CA MET A 146 0.42 1.98 -20.14
C MET A 146 -0.97 1.72 -20.70
N SER A 147 -2.03 2.13 -20.01
CA SER A 147 -3.41 1.93 -20.41
C SER A 147 -3.77 2.82 -21.62
N ARG A 148 -4.71 2.33 -22.41
CA ARG A 148 -5.33 3.10 -23.50
C ARG A 148 -6.38 4.09 -23.00
N THR A 149 -6.84 3.93 -21.75
CA THR A 149 -7.90 4.71 -21.11
C THR A 149 -7.47 5.19 -19.73
N PRO A 150 -6.36 5.95 -19.61
CA PRO A 150 -5.82 6.37 -18.32
C PRO A 150 -6.77 7.27 -17.52
N GLU A 151 -7.71 7.94 -18.18
CA GLU A 151 -8.73 8.80 -17.59
C GLU A 151 -9.80 8.05 -16.78
N LEU A 152 -9.92 6.74 -16.99
CA LEU A 152 -10.83 5.87 -16.25
C LEU A 152 -10.25 5.35 -14.93
N PHE A 153 -8.95 5.53 -14.71
CA PHE A 153 -8.31 5.16 -13.45
C PHE A 153 -8.85 6.05 -12.32
N GLY A 154 -9.17 5.41 -11.18
CA GLY A 154 -9.91 6.06 -10.09
C GLY A 154 -11.44 6.13 -10.29
N LYS A 155 -11.95 5.56 -11.41
CA LYS A 155 -13.38 5.52 -11.72
C LYS A 155 -13.88 4.11 -12.03
N GLY A 156 -13.30 3.09 -11.38
CA GLY A 156 -13.69 1.69 -11.56
C GLY A 156 -13.00 0.97 -12.73
N ASN A 157 -11.84 1.47 -13.22
CA ASN A 157 -11.08 0.75 -14.24
C ASN A 157 -10.51 -0.55 -13.69
N ILE A 158 -10.90 -1.67 -14.31
CA ILE A 158 -10.49 -3.02 -13.93
C ILE A 158 -8.97 -3.26 -14.08
N GLU A 159 -8.32 -2.58 -15.03
CA GLU A 159 -6.87 -2.70 -15.25
C GLU A 159 -6.08 -2.22 -14.02
N GLY A 160 -6.53 -1.14 -13.38
CA GLY A 160 -5.88 -0.58 -12.18
C GLY A 160 -5.98 -1.52 -10.98
N VAL A 161 -7.17 -2.08 -10.75
CA VAL A 161 -7.40 -3.05 -9.68
C VAL A 161 -6.57 -4.30 -9.92
N ALA A 162 -6.61 -4.87 -11.13
CA ALA A 162 -5.87 -6.07 -11.48
C ALA A 162 -4.35 -5.91 -11.32
N ALA A 163 -3.79 -4.74 -11.66
CA ALA A 163 -2.38 -4.46 -11.49
C ALA A 163 -1.98 -4.36 -10.02
N ALA A 164 -2.75 -3.64 -9.22
CA ALA A 164 -2.46 -3.44 -7.80
C ALA A 164 -2.54 -4.75 -7.02
N GLU A 165 -3.61 -5.52 -7.21
CA GLU A 165 -3.82 -6.81 -6.57
C GLU A 165 -2.77 -7.85 -6.97
N ALA A 166 -2.41 -7.91 -8.26
CA ALA A 166 -1.36 -8.82 -8.73
C ALA A 166 0.00 -8.50 -8.10
N ALA A 167 0.31 -7.21 -7.91
CA ALA A 167 1.55 -6.80 -7.26
C ALA A 167 1.54 -7.14 -5.77
N ASP A 168 0.45 -6.85 -5.05
CA ASP A 168 0.29 -7.15 -3.63
C ASP A 168 0.50 -8.64 -3.37
N ASN A 169 -0.19 -9.48 -4.12
CA ASN A 169 -0.08 -10.93 -4.01
C ASN A 169 1.31 -11.47 -4.38
N ALA A 170 2.02 -10.83 -5.30
CA ALA A 170 3.38 -11.24 -5.70
C ALA A 170 4.46 -10.85 -4.67
N VAL A 171 4.26 -9.77 -3.91
CA VAL A 171 5.20 -9.33 -2.86
C VAL A 171 5.31 -10.37 -1.76
N ILE A 172 4.20 -11.00 -1.35
CA ILE A 172 4.17 -11.92 -0.20
C ILE A 172 5.14 -13.08 -0.39
N PRO A 173 5.04 -13.93 -1.43
CA PRO A 173 5.98 -15.02 -1.65
C PRO A 173 7.40 -14.53 -1.94
N SER A 174 7.56 -13.39 -2.62
CA SER A 174 8.87 -12.84 -2.94
C SER A 174 9.61 -12.36 -1.69
N SER A 175 8.91 -11.84 -0.69
CA SER A 175 9.51 -11.40 0.58
C SER A 175 10.02 -12.55 1.45
N LEU A 176 9.63 -13.79 1.16
CA LEU A 176 10.18 -14.98 1.79
C LEU A 176 11.56 -15.35 1.25
N VAL A 177 11.91 -14.93 0.05
CA VAL A 177 13.22 -15.25 -0.55
C VAL A 177 14.37 -14.70 0.31
N PRO A 178 14.43 -13.39 0.66
CA PRO A 178 15.46 -12.87 1.55
C PRO A 178 15.39 -13.50 2.96
N LEU A 179 14.20 -13.85 3.45
CA LEU A 179 14.06 -14.54 4.72
C LEU A 179 14.73 -15.91 4.70
N ILE A 180 14.42 -16.73 3.70
CA ILE A 180 14.95 -18.10 3.61
C ILE A 180 16.43 -18.09 3.26
N ALA A 181 16.85 -17.22 2.33
CA ALA A 181 18.23 -17.20 1.85
C ALA A 181 19.20 -16.50 2.82
N LEU A 182 18.79 -15.42 3.46
CA LEU A 182 19.65 -14.56 4.27
C LEU A 182 19.24 -14.52 5.76
N GLY A 183 18.07 -15.01 6.12
CA GLY A 183 17.51 -14.88 7.48
C GLY A 183 16.96 -13.49 7.77
N ILE A 184 16.80 -12.65 6.75
CA ILE A 184 16.34 -11.26 6.89
C ILE A 184 14.88 -11.18 6.47
N PRO A 185 13.92 -10.90 7.38
CA PRO A 185 12.52 -10.77 7.01
C PRO A 185 12.31 -9.52 6.14
N GLY A 186 11.74 -9.72 4.96
CA GLY A 186 11.45 -8.63 3.99
C GLY A 186 10.20 -7.82 4.32
N SER A 187 9.32 -8.34 5.18
CA SER A 187 8.06 -7.72 5.55
C SER A 187 7.64 -8.13 6.96
N ALA A 188 6.65 -7.43 7.55
CA ALA A 188 6.08 -7.82 8.84
C ALA A 188 5.49 -9.24 8.81
N ILE A 189 4.86 -9.64 7.71
CA ILE A 189 4.34 -10.99 7.52
C ILE A 189 5.49 -12.02 7.50
N ALA A 190 6.56 -11.71 6.77
CA ALA A 190 7.75 -12.55 6.73
C ALA A 190 8.41 -12.70 8.12
N ALA A 191 8.40 -11.65 8.96
CA ALA A 191 8.90 -11.71 10.32
C ALA A 191 8.06 -12.64 11.23
N ILE A 192 6.73 -12.59 11.10
CA ILE A 192 5.83 -13.52 11.81
C ILE A 192 6.07 -14.96 11.36
N LEU A 193 6.23 -15.19 10.06
CA LEU A 193 6.55 -16.52 9.54
C LEU A 193 7.93 -17.01 10.02
N ALA A 194 8.92 -16.13 10.10
CA ALA A 194 10.23 -16.46 10.68
C ALA A 194 10.12 -16.95 12.13
N ALA A 195 9.31 -16.26 12.94
CA ALA A 195 9.03 -16.70 14.30
C ALA A 195 8.34 -18.09 14.33
N GLY A 196 7.36 -18.31 13.45
CA GLY A 196 6.72 -19.61 13.28
C GLY A 196 7.69 -20.71 12.90
N PHE A 197 8.58 -20.48 11.96
CA PHE A 197 9.63 -21.42 11.57
C PHE A 197 10.54 -21.76 12.74
N THR A 198 10.96 -20.75 13.51
CA THR A 198 11.85 -20.92 14.67
C THR A 198 11.20 -21.79 15.77
N ILE A 199 9.90 -21.60 16.02
CA ILE A 199 9.14 -22.43 16.98
C ILE A 199 9.14 -23.91 16.56
N HIS A 200 9.10 -24.18 15.26
CA HIS A 200 9.17 -25.55 14.71
C HIS A 200 10.61 -26.06 14.50
N GLY A 201 11.61 -25.35 15.00
CA GLY A 201 13.02 -25.76 14.90
C GLY A 201 13.65 -25.49 13.52
N ILE A 202 12.97 -24.76 12.64
CA ILE A 202 13.48 -24.36 11.34
C ILE A 202 14.08 -22.96 11.49
N ILE A 203 15.39 -22.83 11.36
CA ILE A 203 16.07 -21.53 11.42
C ILE A 203 16.26 -21.03 10.00
N PRO A 204 15.51 -19.99 9.56
CA PRO A 204 15.71 -19.42 8.23
C PRO A 204 17.05 -18.69 8.16
N GLY A 205 17.73 -18.81 7.02
CA GLY A 205 19.02 -18.15 6.80
C GLY A 205 20.08 -19.09 6.25
N PRO A 206 21.30 -18.58 6.00
CA PRO A 206 22.39 -19.39 5.50
C PRO A 206 22.74 -20.48 6.51
N LEU A 207 22.78 -21.72 6.04
CA LEU A 207 23.19 -22.86 6.84
C LEU A 207 24.59 -22.58 7.42
N ARG A 208 24.66 -22.33 8.72
CA ARG A 208 25.96 -22.41 9.44
C ARG A 208 26.26 -23.89 9.60
N SER A 209 27.15 -24.37 8.75
CA SER A 209 27.85 -25.64 8.95
C SER A 209 28.70 -25.60 10.22
#